data_fe1a3e0e37cbe9f3ecc05b39ec97962e
#
_entry.id   fe1a3e0e37cbe9f3ecc05b39ec97962e
#
_cell.length_a   1.000
_cell.length_b   1.000
_cell.length_c   1.000
_cell.angle_alpha   90.00
_cell.angle_beta   90.00
_cell.angle_gamma   90.00
#
_symmetry.space_group_name_H-M   'P 1'
#
loop_
_entity.id
_entity.type
_entity.pdbx_description
1 polymer ?
#
loop_
_entity_poly.entity_id
_entity_poly.type
_entity_poly.pdbx_seq_one_letter_code
_entity_poly.pdbx_strand_id
1 'polypeptide(L)'
;SQGGCQDKVLITDCMLDNWYVTADWQSAAILHLIDNRELDVVFSHFHAIDLQSHMFVKHLAEREFNRLPHEAYEKFMEDIYVQTDYYLGKFLHLLDEGWTILIFSDHAQVAPKHDIPFLADCSGVNVRVMQELGFTVLKTDAEGNELPEIDWTKTRAIASREEHIYINLKGRDEHGIVDPADKYELEEEIMTALYGYRDAKTGHRVVSVALRNRDAVLLGQGGPEAGDICYWLAEGYNFDHADCLSTTLGESDTSVSPIFIASGRGVKQGFYTDRIIRQIDFAPTVAVLGGVRMPAQCEGAPAYQILAEEY
;
A
#
# COMPACT_ATOMS: atom_id res chain seq x y z
N SER A 1 -4.69 5.73 16.63
CA SER A 1 -3.39 6.21 17.14
C SER A 1 -2.55 5.02 17.59
N GLN A 2 -1.24 5.06 17.38
CA GLN A 2 -0.31 3.97 17.77
C GLN A 2 -0.39 3.59 19.26
N GLY A 3 -0.84 4.48 20.13
CA GLY A 3 -1.05 4.20 21.55
C GLY A 3 -2.20 3.23 21.85
N GLY A 4 -3.26 3.25 21.05
CA GLY A 4 -4.41 2.36 21.22
C GLY A 4 -4.12 0.92 20.80
N CYS A 5 -3.21 0.71 19.86
CA CYS A 5 -2.82 -0.64 19.38
C CYS A 5 -2.16 -1.51 20.45
N GLN A 6 -1.79 -0.95 21.57
CA GLN A 6 -1.11 -1.63 22.66
C GLN A 6 -2.03 -1.86 23.88
N ASP A 7 -3.30 -1.50 23.77
CA ASP A 7 -4.32 -1.77 24.77
C ASP A 7 -5.04 -3.07 24.41
N LYS A 8 -4.96 -4.07 25.30
CA LYS A 8 -5.54 -5.38 25.06
C LYS A 8 -7.06 -5.32 24.84
N VAL A 9 -7.79 -4.53 25.62
CA VAL A 9 -9.26 -4.40 25.52
C VAL A 9 -9.64 -3.78 24.18
N LEU A 10 -8.91 -2.72 23.77
CA LEU A 10 -9.17 -2.07 22.51
C LEU A 10 -8.91 -3.02 21.32
N ILE A 11 -7.83 -3.79 21.37
CA ILE A 11 -7.47 -4.73 20.32
C ILE A 11 -8.47 -5.88 20.23
N THR A 12 -8.71 -6.59 21.34
CA THR A 12 -9.47 -7.85 21.33
C THR A 12 -10.98 -7.63 21.28
N ASP A 13 -11.49 -6.64 22.00
CA ASP A 13 -12.92 -6.54 22.21
C ASP A 13 -13.55 -5.46 21.31
N CYS A 14 -12.91 -4.28 21.19
CA CYS A 14 -13.51 -3.19 20.45
C CYS A 14 -13.24 -3.24 18.94
N MET A 15 -12.01 -3.54 18.53
CA MET A 15 -11.66 -3.51 17.09
C MET A 15 -12.25 -4.71 16.34
N LEU A 16 -12.18 -5.91 16.92
CA LEU A 16 -12.74 -7.10 16.31
C LEU A 16 -14.26 -7.01 16.16
N ASP A 17 -14.97 -6.58 17.23
CA ASP A 17 -16.42 -6.38 17.18
C ASP A 17 -16.83 -5.36 16.13
N ASN A 18 -16.07 -4.27 16.01
CA ASN A 18 -16.35 -3.23 15.01
C ASN A 18 -16.19 -3.79 13.57
N TRP A 19 -15.24 -4.68 13.34
CA TRP A 19 -15.09 -5.33 12.05
C TRP A 19 -16.21 -6.32 11.74
N TYR A 20 -16.79 -7.02 12.74
CA TYR A 20 -17.97 -7.85 12.53
C TYR A 20 -19.19 -7.00 12.14
N VAL A 21 -19.40 -5.86 12.80
CA VAL A 21 -20.47 -4.91 12.43
C VAL A 21 -20.27 -4.40 10.99
N THR A 22 -19.04 -4.07 10.62
CA THR A 22 -18.70 -3.63 9.26
C THR A 22 -18.95 -4.74 8.24
N ALA A 23 -18.58 -5.96 8.54
CA ALA A 23 -18.79 -7.13 7.69
C ALA A 23 -20.29 -7.38 7.43
N ASP A 24 -21.11 -7.35 8.48
CA ASP A 24 -22.56 -7.54 8.37
C ASP A 24 -23.22 -6.42 7.57
N TRP A 25 -22.87 -5.17 7.85
CA TRP A 25 -23.42 -4.03 7.12
C TRP A 25 -23.04 -4.04 5.65
N GLN A 26 -21.75 -4.22 5.34
CA GLN A 26 -21.26 -4.17 3.98
C GLN A 26 -21.78 -5.35 3.14
N SER A 27 -21.78 -6.58 3.69
CA SER A 27 -22.31 -7.72 3.00
C SER A 27 -23.82 -7.60 2.74
N ALA A 28 -24.60 -7.15 3.73
CA ALA A 28 -26.03 -6.92 3.55
C ALA A 28 -26.32 -5.87 2.48
N ALA A 29 -25.54 -4.78 2.42
CA ALA A 29 -25.68 -3.74 1.41
C ALA A 29 -25.37 -4.28 -0.01
N ILE A 30 -24.30 -5.07 -0.16
CA ILE A 30 -23.91 -5.69 -1.43
C ILE A 30 -24.99 -6.67 -1.90
N LEU A 31 -25.43 -7.59 -1.05
CA LEU A 31 -26.47 -8.58 -1.38
C LEU A 31 -27.79 -7.88 -1.73
N HIS A 32 -28.17 -6.83 -0.98
CA HIS A 32 -29.35 -6.03 -1.32
C HIS A 32 -29.24 -5.41 -2.72
N LEU A 33 -28.07 -4.93 -3.11
CA LEU A 33 -27.86 -4.37 -4.45
C LEU A 33 -27.92 -5.47 -5.52
N ILE A 34 -27.35 -6.64 -5.29
CA ILE A 34 -27.43 -7.80 -6.19
C ILE A 34 -28.89 -8.21 -6.40
N ASP A 35 -29.67 -8.33 -5.33
CA ASP A 35 -31.06 -8.78 -5.36
C ASP A 35 -32.01 -7.77 -6.03
N ASN A 36 -31.69 -6.48 -5.97
CA ASN A 36 -32.61 -5.41 -6.39
C ASN A 36 -32.13 -4.61 -7.61
N ARG A 37 -31.01 -4.99 -8.20
CA ARG A 37 -30.42 -4.36 -9.39
C ARG A 37 -29.94 -5.44 -10.36
N GLU A 38 -30.00 -5.14 -11.65
CA GLU A 38 -29.41 -5.97 -12.70
C GLU A 38 -27.92 -5.67 -12.78
N LEU A 39 -27.12 -6.39 -11.97
CA LEU A 39 -25.66 -6.20 -11.88
C LEU A 39 -24.96 -7.43 -12.46
N ASP A 40 -24.07 -7.22 -13.41
CA ASP A 40 -23.20 -8.26 -13.98
C ASP A 40 -21.86 -8.36 -13.25
N VAL A 41 -21.40 -7.24 -12.66
CA VAL A 41 -20.13 -7.15 -11.92
C VAL A 41 -20.34 -6.35 -10.65
N VAL A 42 -19.83 -6.88 -9.56
CA VAL A 42 -19.74 -6.17 -8.26
C VAL A 42 -18.30 -6.13 -7.82
N PHE A 43 -17.78 -4.96 -7.58
CA PHE A 43 -16.46 -4.76 -6.98
C PHE A 43 -16.62 -4.23 -5.56
N SER A 44 -15.96 -4.87 -4.61
CA SER A 44 -16.02 -4.49 -3.20
C SER A 44 -14.63 -4.55 -2.58
N HIS A 45 -14.36 -3.67 -1.64
CA HIS A 45 -13.14 -3.65 -0.86
C HIS A 45 -13.47 -3.89 0.61
N PHE A 46 -12.87 -4.90 1.23
CA PHE A 46 -12.99 -5.20 2.64
C PHE A 46 -11.62 -5.05 3.32
N HIS A 47 -11.47 -4.05 4.17
CA HIS A 47 -10.20 -3.48 4.61
C HIS A 47 -9.66 -4.07 5.93
N ALA A 48 -10.29 -5.16 6.45
CA ALA A 48 -9.96 -5.65 7.79
C ALA A 48 -8.52 -6.19 7.90
N ILE A 49 -8.13 -7.13 7.04
CA ILE A 49 -6.79 -7.73 7.07
C ILE A 49 -5.73 -6.66 6.82
N ASP A 50 -5.91 -5.86 5.78
CA ASP A 50 -4.95 -4.85 5.38
C ASP A 50 -4.68 -3.84 6.50
N LEU A 51 -5.72 -3.14 6.97
CA LEU A 51 -5.57 -2.12 7.99
C LEU A 51 -4.99 -2.66 9.31
N GLN A 52 -5.41 -3.86 9.72
CA GLN A 52 -4.91 -4.47 10.95
C GLN A 52 -3.48 -5.00 10.78
N SER A 53 -3.14 -5.50 9.61
CA SER A 53 -1.77 -5.95 9.32
C SER A 53 -0.78 -4.79 9.34
N HIS A 54 -1.07 -3.66 8.74
CA HIS A 54 -0.25 -2.45 8.84
C HIS A 54 0.01 -2.02 10.29
N MET A 55 -0.98 -2.21 11.17
CA MET A 55 -0.85 -1.86 12.58
C MET A 55 -0.08 -2.89 13.40
N PHE A 56 -0.28 -4.19 13.13
CA PHE A 56 0.10 -5.26 14.07
C PHE A 56 1.19 -6.21 13.58
N VAL A 57 1.40 -6.38 12.26
CA VAL A 57 2.41 -7.31 11.72
C VAL A 57 3.80 -7.02 12.29
N LYS A 58 4.16 -5.76 12.47
CA LYS A 58 5.42 -5.36 13.10
C LYS A 58 5.59 -5.85 14.55
N HIS A 59 4.49 -6.15 15.24
CA HIS A 59 4.50 -6.66 16.62
C HIS A 59 4.57 -8.18 16.68
N LEU A 60 4.39 -8.88 15.55
CA LEU A 60 4.64 -10.32 15.45
C LEU A 60 6.13 -10.64 15.59
N ALA A 61 7.03 -9.71 15.25
CA ALA A 61 8.43 -9.78 15.62
C ALA A 61 8.59 -9.34 17.09
N GLU A 62 9.40 -10.06 17.87
CA GLU A 62 9.75 -9.63 19.22
C GLU A 62 10.55 -8.34 19.18
N ARG A 63 10.00 -7.24 19.73
CA ARG A 63 10.60 -5.91 19.75
C ARG A 63 10.43 -5.24 21.11
N GLU A 64 11.36 -4.35 21.45
CA GLU A 64 11.36 -3.61 22.73
C GLU A 64 10.10 -2.79 22.97
N PHE A 65 9.41 -2.36 21.92
CA PHE A 65 8.19 -1.54 22.03
C PHE A 65 6.91 -2.37 22.15
N ASN A 66 6.98 -3.71 22.07
CA ASN A 66 5.81 -4.56 22.29
C ASN A 66 5.40 -4.50 23.77
N ARG A 67 4.17 -4.04 24.02
CA ARG A 67 3.58 -3.94 25.37
C ARG A 67 2.71 -5.13 25.73
N LEU A 68 2.27 -5.89 24.74
CA LEU A 68 1.52 -7.12 24.92
C LEU A 68 2.41 -8.31 24.64
N PRO A 69 2.13 -9.47 25.23
CA PRO A 69 2.79 -10.73 24.88
C PRO A 69 2.59 -11.03 23.38
N HIS A 70 3.56 -11.69 22.79
CA HIS A 70 3.56 -12.07 21.37
C HIS A 70 2.28 -12.84 20.99
N GLU A 71 1.85 -13.77 21.83
CA GLU A 71 0.66 -14.59 21.61
C GLU A 71 -0.64 -13.75 21.52
N ALA A 72 -0.67 -12.55 22.10
CA ALA A 72 -1.83 -11.67 21.99
C ALA A 72 -1.94 -11.05 20.60
N TYR A 73 -0.81 -10.73 19.97
CA TYR A 73 -0.79 -10.24 18.59
C TYR A 73 -1.09 -11.36 17.59
N GLU A 74 -0.53 -12.56 17.79
CA GLU A 74 -0.83 -13.73 16.96
C GLU A 74 -2.32 -14.06 17.00
N LYS A 75 -2.89 -14.13 18.20
CA LYS A 75 -4.32 -14.42 18.39
C LYS A 75 -5.20 -13.35 17.73
N PHE A 76 -4.86 -12.09 17.84
CA PHE A 76 -5.62 -11.03 17.19
C PHE A 76 -5.57 -11.14 15.66
N MET A 77 -4.40 -11.42 15.09
CA MET A 77 -4.27 -11.62 13.65
C MET A 77 -5.08 -12.85 13.18
N GLU A 78 -5.05 -13.95 13.92
CA GLU A 78 -5.91 -15.10 13.63
C GLU A 78 -7.38 -14.73 13.63
N ASP A 79 -7.85 -13.99 14.65
CA ASP A 79 -9.24 -13.58 14.78
C ASP A 79 -9.68 -12.67 13.62
N ILE A 80 -8.81 -11.82 13.10
CA ILE A 80 -9.10 -10.99 11.91
C ILE A 80 -9.25 -11.85 10.63
N TYR A 81 -8.44 -12.89 10.48
CA TYR A 81 -8.62 -13.84 9.37
C TYR A 81 -9.93 -14.62 9.50
N VAL A 82 -10.26 -15.10 10.69
CA VAL A 82 -11.57 -15.75 10.95
C VAL A 82 -12.74 -14.82 10.67
N GLN A 83 -12.62 -13.57 11.05
CA GLN A 83 -13.64 -12.56 10.78
C GLN A 83 -13.76 -12.25 9.28
N THR A 84 -12.66 -12.24 8.53
CA THR A 84 -12.68 -12.05 7.08
C THR A 84 -13.29 -13.28 6.38
N ASP A 85 -13.02 -14.49 6.84
CA ASP A 85 -13.68 -15.72 6.39
C ASP A 85 -15.20 -15.65 6.62
N TYR A 86 -15.64 -15.16 7.78
CA TYR A 86 -17.04 -14.89 8.07
C TYR A 86 -17.65 -13.91 7.05
N TYR A 87 -16.96 -12.82 6.70
CA TYR A 87 -17.42 -11.89 5.66
C TYR A 87 -17.55 -12.57 4.30
N LEU A 88 -16.53 -13.31 3.87
CA LEU A 88 -16.54 -14.04 2.60
C LEU A 88 -17.65 -15.11 2.56
N GLY A 89 -17.90 -15.77 3.69
CA GLY A 89 -18.96 -16.75 3.85
C GLY A 89 -20.36 -16.24 3.50
N LYS A 90 -20.60 -14.91 3.64
CA LYS A 90 -21.88 -14.29 3.26
C LYS A 90 -22.16 -14.37 1.76
N PHE A 91 -21.16 -14.54 0.92
CA PHE A 91 -21.27 -14.52 -0.54
C PHE A 91 -21.17 -15.90 -1.19
N LEU A 92 -20.78 -16.96 -0.45
CA LEU A 92 -20.50 -18.27 -1.05
C LEU A 92 -21.72 -18.88 -1.74
N HIS A 93 -22.95 -18.59 -1.30
CA HIS A 93 -24.17 -19.06 -1.95
C HIS A 93 -24.33 -18.56 -3.39
N LEU A 94 -23.73 -17.40 -3.73
CA LEU A 94 -23.74 -16.85 -5.08
C LEU A 94 -23.04 -17.76 -6.10
N LEU A 95 -22.13 -18.62 -5.66
CA LEU A 95 -21.49 -19.62 -6.52
C LEU A 95 -22.54 -20.61 -7.09
N ASP A 96 -23.52 -21.00 -6.28
CA ASP A 96 -24.63 -21.88 -6.70
C ASP A 96 -25.61 -21.16 -7.63
N GLU A 97 -25.62 -19.83 -7.61
CA GLU A 97 -26.41 -18.98 -8.49
C GLU A 97 -25.71 -18.63 -9.82
N GLY A 98 -24.49 -19.16 -10.01
CA GLY A 98 -23.71 -19.00 -11.24
C GLY A 98 -22.78 -17.82 -11.26
N TRP A 99 -22.59 -17.14 -10.14
CA TRP A 99 -21.56 -16.10 -9.98
C TRP A 99 -20.16 -16.69 -9.94
N THR A 100 -19.18 -15.86 -10.29
CA THR A 100 -17.77 -16.13 -10.09
C THR A 100 -17.23 -15.15 -9.05
N ILE A 101 -16.56 -15.67 -8.03
CA ILE A 101 -15.94 -14.87 -6.97
C ILE A 101 -14.44 -14.82 -7.22
N LEU A 102 -13.91 -13.61 -7.30
CA LEU A 102 -12.47 -13.31 -7.36
C LEU A 102 -12.06 -12.60 -6.07
N ILE A 103 -11.07 -13.14 -5.38
CA ILE A 103 -10.49 -12.55 -4.17
C ILE A 103 -9.04 -12.22 -4.47
N PHE A 104 -8.67 -10.97 -4.29
CA PHE A 104 -7.31 -10.51 -4.53
C PHE A 104 -6.95 -9.34 -3.62
N SER A 105 -5.67 -9.08 -3.48
CA SER A 105 -5.15 -7.93 -2.76
C SER A 105 -4.19 -7.16 -3.65
N ASP A 106 -4.02 -5.89 -3.37
CA ASP A 106 -3.07 -4.98 -4.04
C ASP A 106 -1.64 -5.22 -3.59
N HIS A 107 -1.42 -5.67 -2.36
CA HIS A 107 -0.13 -6.06 -1.81
C HIS A 107 -0.27 -7.14 -0.75
N ALA A 108 0.84 -7.77 -0.38
CA ALA A 108 0.94 -8.62 0.81
C ALA A 108 1.58 -7.85 1.98
N GLN A 109 1.53 -8.42 3.18
CA GLN A 109 2.06 -7.82 4.41
C GLN A 109 3.15 -8.70 5.02
N VAL A 110 4.26 -8.08 5.44
CA VAL A 110 5.36 -8.74 6.14
C VAL A 110 5.94 -7.79 7.19
N ALA A 111 6.44 -8.32 8.30
CA ALA A 111 7.03 -7.51 9.35
C ALA A 111 8.34 -6.86 8.88
N PRO A 112 8.52 -5.53 9.04
CA PRO A 112 9.76 -4.85 8.68
C PRO A 112 10.91 -5.33 9.57
N LYS A 113 12.10 -5.49 9.00
CA LYS A 113 13.31 -5.96 9.71
C LYS A 113 14.02 -4.86 10.48
N HIS A 114 13.93 -3.63 10.01
CA HIS A 114 14.67 -2.50 10.55
C HIS A 114 13.74 -1.43 11.11
N ASP A 115 14.26 -0.62 12.02
CA ASP A 115 13.59 0.62 12.41
C ASP A 115 13.48 1.51 11.17
N ILE A 116 12.27 1.97 10.91
CA ILE A 116 11.96 2.68 9.68
C ILE A 116 12.36 4.15 9.86
N PRO A 117 13.27 4.67 9.04
CA PRO A 117 13.50 6.11 9.01
C PRO A 117 12.27 6.78 8.37
N PHE A 118 11.79 7.85 8.99
CA PHE A 118 10.70 8.64 8.43
C PHE A 118 11.17 9.44 7.23
N LEU A 119 11.12 8.85 6.05
CA LEU A 119 11.37 9.57 4.81
C LEU A 119 10.18 10.45 4.44
N ALA A 120 8.99 9.94 4.67
CA ALA A 120 7.74 10.66 4.50
C ALA A 120 6.67 10.15 5.48
N ASP A 121 5.61 10.92 5.68
CA ASP A 121 4.41 10.51 6.40
C ASP A 121 3.13 11.06 5.76
N CYS A 122 1.98 10.63 6.28
CA CYS A 122 0.66 11.00 5.75
C CYS A 122 0.35 12.50 5.86
N SER A 123 0.98 13.21 6.80
CA SER A 123 0.77 14.65 7.00
C SER A 123 1.73 15.49 6.17
N GLY A 124 2.76 14.88 5.60
CA GLY A 124 3.84 15.56 4.89
C GLY A 124 4.73 16.43 5.78
N VAL A 125 4.64 16.25 7.11
CA VAL A 125 5.37 17.07 8.09
C VAL A 125 6.51 16.28 8.72
N ASN A 126 6.36 14.97 8.90
CA ASN A 126 7.35 14.12 9.54
C ASN A 126 8.39 13.58 8.54
N VAL A 127 9.02 14.48 7.84
CA VAL A 127 9.93 14.17 6.72
C VAL A 127 11.40 14.24 7.14
N ARG A 128 11.75 13.54 8.20
CA ARG A 128 13.07 13.64 8.85
C ARG A 128 14.25 13.47 7.89
N VAL A 129 14.22 12.47 7.02
CA VAL A 129 15.34 12.24 6.09
C VAL A 129 15.53 13.42 5.15
N MET A 130 14.45 14.00 4.63
CA MET A 130 14.52 15.18 3.77
C MET A 130 15.02 16.43 4.52
N GLN A 131 14.71 16.52 5.82
CA GLN A 131 15.27 17.58 6.68
C GLN A 131 16.77 17.38 6.91
N GLU A 132 17.21 16.17 7.25
CA GLU A 132 18.63 15.83 7.47
C GLU A 132 19.46 16.07 6.21
N LEU A 133 18.87 15.84 5.04
CA LEU A 133 19.49 16.13 3.74
C LEU A 133 19.39 17.59 3.31
N GLY A 134 18.65 18.43 4.05
CA GLY A 134 18.56 19.87 3.82
C GLY A 134 17.61 20.29 2.68
N PHE A 135 16.68 19.42 2.26
CA PHE A 135 15.69 19.72 1.22
C PHE A 135 14.39 20.26 1.80
N THR A 136 13.99 19.79 2.99
CA THR A 136 12.78 20.23 3.70
C THR A 136 13.15 20.97 4.96
N VAL A 137 12.49 22.07 5.25
CA VAL A 137 12.71 22.91 6.44
C VAL A 137 11.38 23.07 7.19
N LEU A 138 11.38 22.82 8.49
CA LEU A 138 10.24 23.11 9.35
C LEU A 138 10.33 24.53 9.90
N LYS A 139 9.17 25.13 10.21
CA LYS A 139 9.10 26.38 10.95
C LYS A 139 9.62 26.21 12.37
N THR A 140 10.10 27.28 12.96
CA THR A 140 10.50 27.33 14.37
C THR A 140 9.69 28.36 15.13
N ASP A 141 9.46 28.11 16.43
CA ASP A 141 8.91 29.11 17.34
C ASP A 141 9.95 30.20 17.71
N ALA A 142 9.56 31.13 18.57
CA ALA A 142 10.43 32.23 19.02
C ALA A 142 11.61 31.73 19.85
N GLU A 143 11.51 30.57 20.46
CA GLU A 143 12.55 29.91 21.26
C GLU A 143 13.46 29.02 20.43
N GLY A 144 13.17 28.84 19.12
CA GLY A 144 13.94 28.03 18.16
C GLY A 144 13.56 26.55 18.12
N ASN A 145 12.47 26.13 18.75
CA ASN A 145 11.97 24.77 18.68
C ASN A 145 11.22 24.55 17.35
N GLU A 146 11.38 23.38 16.74
CA GLU A 146 10.65 23.02 15.52
C GLU A 146 9.15 22.92 15.79
N LEU A 147 8.36 23.51 14.89
CA LEU A 147 6.91 23.37 14.83
C LEU A 147 6.56 22.28 13.79
N PRO A 148 5.43 21.58 13.93
CA PRO A 148 4.97 20.60 12.95
C PRO A 148 4.36 21.27 11.71
N GLU A 149 5.08 22.21 11.12
CA GLU A 149 4.70 22.98 9.94
C GLU A 149 5.89 23.21 9.01
N ILE A 150 5.68 23.03 7.71
CA ILE A 150 6.71 23.26 6.69
C ILE A 150 6.94 24.76 6.50
N ASP A 151 8.19 25.17 6.49
CA ASP A 151 8.60 26.50 6.05
C ASP A 151 8.79 26.51 4.52
N TRP A 152 7.71 26.78 3.80
CA TRP A 152 7.71 26.79 2.35
C TRP A 152 8.64 27.83 1.71
N THR A 153 9.05 28.84 2.48
CA THR A 153 9.98 29.87 1.98
C THR A 153 11.42 29.36 1.90
N LYS A 154 11.70 28.19 2.51
CA LYS A 154 13.03 27.59 2.55
C LYS A 154 13.06 26.15 2.04
N THR A 155 11.91 25.52 1.92
CA THR A 155 11.78 24.13 1.47
C THR A 155 11.90 24.03 -0.04
N ARG A 156 12.94 23.32 -0.50
CA ARG A 156 13.18 23.09 -1.94
C ARG A 156 12.42 21.87 -2.47
N ALA A 157 12.23 20.84 -1.64
CA ALA A 157 11.50 19.63 -1.99
C ALA A 157 10.93 18.96 -0.74
N ILE A 158 9.84 18.22 -0.92
CA ILE A 158 9.21 17.40 0.12
C ILE A 158 9.01 15.98 -0.39
N ALA A 159 9.11 15.00 0.50
CA ALA A 159 8.65 13.64 0.25
C ALA A 159 7.20 13.48 0.68
N SER A 160 6.40 12.78 -0.10
CA SER A 160 5.06 12.34 0.25
C SER A 160 5.07 10.87 0.69
N ARG A 161 3.96 10.41 1.23
CA ARG A 161 3.77 9.05 1.70
C ARG A 161 4.03 7.99 0.61
N GLU A 162 3.62 8.25 -0.61
CA GLU A 162 3.56 7.25 -1.69
C GLU A 162 4.81 7.25 -2.57
N GLU A 163 6.00 7.34 -1.94
CA GLU A 163 7.30 7.21 -2.64
C GLU A 163 7.55 8.31 -3.68
N HIS A 164 6.91 9.46 -3.51
CA HIS A 164 7.08 10.60 -4.37
C HIS A 164 7.79 11.75 -3.67
N ILE A 165 8.68 12.41 -4.40
CA ILE A 165 9.28 13.68 -3.98
C ILE A 165 8.82 14.77 -4.95
N TYR A 166 8.30 15.84 -4.38
CA TYR A 166 7.83 17.01 -5.11
C TYR A 166 8.80 18.17 -4.88
N ILE A 167 9.31 18.72 -5.97
CA ILE A 167 10.11 19.93 -5.95
C ILE A 167 9.18 21.15 -5.85
N ASN A 168 9.47 22.07 -4.95
CA ASN A 168 8.68 23.27 -4.72
C ASN A 168 8.94 24.32 -5.83
N LEU A 169 8.32 24.11 -7.01
CA LEU A 169 8.60 24.85 -8.25
C LEU A 169 7.83 26.16 -8.34
N LYS A 170 8.53 27.23 -8.72
CA LYS A 170 7.92 28.49 -9.13
C LYS A 170 6.97 28.27 -10.33
N GLY A 171 5.78 28.84 -10.21
CA GLY A 171 4.78 28.81 -11.29
C GLY A 171 3.94 27.53 -11.36
N ARG A 172 4.35 26.44 -10.66
CA ARG A 172 3.53 25.25 -10.45
C ARG A 172 2.92 25.26 -9.06
N ASP A 173 3.77 25.45 -8.05
CA ASP A 173 3.37 25.34 -6.64
C ASP A 173 3.09 26.73 -6.06
N GLU A 174 2.08 26.85 -5.20
CA GLU A 174 1.63 28.13 -4.61
C GLU A 174 2.76 28.91 -3.94
N HIS A 175 3.64 28.17 -3.26
CA HIS A 175 4.78 28.74 -2.53
C HIS A 175 6.13 28.38 -3.18
N GLY A 176 6.12 28.12 -4.49
CA GLY A 176 7.30 27.67 -5.22
C GLY A 176 8.49 28.63 -5.12
N ILE A 177 9.63 28.07 -4.76
CA ILE A 177 10.90 28.82 -4.62
C ILE A 177 11.97 28.40 -5.62
N VAL A 178 11.89 27.18 -6.16
CA VAL A 178 12.84 26.61 -7.11
C VAL A 178 12.53 27.11 -8.52
N ASP A 179 13.51 27.62 -9.21
CA ASP A 179 13.34 28.02 -10.61
C ASP A 179 13.19 26.76 -11.49
N PRO A 180 12.26 26.73 -12.45
CA PRO A 180 12.13 25.60 -13.37
C PRO A 180 13.43 25.25 -14.12
N ALA A 181 14.30 26.21 -14.35
CA ALA A 181 15.60 25.98 -14.98
C ALA A 181 16.54 25.13 -14.10
N ASP A 182 16.41 25.22 -12.77
CA ASP A 182 17.26 24.51 -11.82
C ASP A 182 16.70 23.13 -11.44
N LYS A 183 15.51 22.79 -11.91
CA LYS A 183 14.80 21.55 -11.56
C LYS A 183 15.65 20.31 -11.80
N TYR A 184 16.26 20.20 -12.98
CA TYR A 184 17.00 19.01 -13.37
C TYR A 184 18.24 18.78 -12.49
N GLU A 185 18.94 19.85 -12.13
CA GLU A 185 20.12 19.80 -11.25
C GLU A 185 19.70 19.44 -9.82
N LEU A 186 18.60 20.00 -9.33
CA LEU A 186 18.07 19.66 -8.01
C LEU A 186 17.58 18.20 -7.93
N GLU A 187 16.96 17.66 -8.97
CA GLU A 187 16.61 16.23 -9.04
C GLU A 187 17.86 15.37 -8.89
N GLU A 188 18.96 15.71 -9.57
CA GLU A 188 20.23 14.99 -9.47
C GLU A 188 20.83 15.08 -8.06
N GLU A 189 20.79 16.28 -7.44
CA GLU A 189 21.23 16.49 -6.07
C GLU A 189 20.45 15.61 -5.09
N ILE A 190 19.13 15.59 -5.20
CA ILE A 190 18.25 14.80 -4.33
C ILE A 190 18.52 13.30 -4.50
N MET A 191 18.52 12.78 -5.74
CA MET A 191 18.76 11.36 -6.00
C MET A 191 20.14 10.92 -5.49
N THR A 192 21.18 11.72 -5.71
CA THR A 192 22.52 11.45 -5.21
C THR A 192 22.55 11.39 -3.68
N ALA A 193 21.89 12.34 -3.01
CA ALA A 193 21.80 12.39 -1.55
C ALA A 193 21.05 11.15 -1.00
N LEU A 194 19.94 10.76 -1.62
CA LEU A 194 19.18 9.57 -1.25
C LEU A 194 20.01 8.28 -1.40
N TYR A 195 20.73 8.12 -2.50
CA TYR A 195 21.63 6.97 -2.67
C TYR A 195 22.78 6.95 -1.66
N GLY A 196 23.21 8.11 -1.19
CA GLY A 196 24.22 8.25 -0.15
C GLY A 196 23.70 8.01 1.26
N TYR A 197 22.39 8.16 1.50
CA TYR A 197 21.80 8.08 2.83
C TYR A 197 21.94 6.68 3.44
N ARG A 198 22.35 6.64 4.70
CA ARG A 198 22.56 5.40 5.46
C ARG A 198 21.81 5.49 6.79
N ASP A 199 21.21 4.38 7.16
CA ASP A 199 20.70 4.20 8.52
C ASP A 199 21.84 4.30 9.52
N ALA A 200 21.72 5.23 10.47
CA ALA A 200 22.75 5.50 11.47
C ALA A 200 23.03 4.31 12.41
N LYS A 201 22.04 3.40 12.60
CA LYS A 201 22.19 2.24 13.48
C LYS A 201 22.86 1.07 12.77
N THR A 202 22.49 0.80 11.54
CA THR A 202 22.90 -0.39 10.80
C THR A 202 23.99 -0.11 9.76
N GLY A 203 24.14 1.13 9.33
CA GLY A 203 25.00 1.53 8.22
C GLY A 203 24.48 1.12 6.85
N HIS A 204 23.33 0.47 6.77
CA HIS A 204 22.75 0.01 5.54
C HIS A 204 22.19 1.18 4.70
N ARG A 205 22.11 0.98 3.40
CA ARG A 205 21.42 1.88 2.49
C ARG A 205 19.91 1.82 2.73
N VAL A 206 19.28 2.99 2.83
CA VAL A 206 17.83 3.10 3.06
C VAL A 206 17.02 3.15 1.76
N VAL A 207 17.56 3.84 0.75
CA VAL A 207 16.89 3.96 -0.57
C VAL A 207 17.60 3.05 -1.58
N SER A 208 16.88 2.13 -2.20
CA SER A 208 17.43 1.21 -3.20
C SER A 208 17.45 1.84 -4.58
N VAL A 209 16.38 2.51 -4.97
CA VAL A 209 16.22 3.15 -6.28
C VAL A 209 15.60 4.54 -6.10
N ALA A 210 16.06 5.51 -6.87
CA ALA A 210 15.42 6.80 -7.04
C ALA A 210 15.51 7.18 -8.53
N LEU A 211 14.39 7.49 -9.14
CA LEU A 211 14.25 7.79 -10.57
C LEU A 211 13.50 9.09 -10.76
N ARG A 212 13.83 9.82 -11.82
CA ARG A 212 12.98 10.92 -12.28
C ARG A 212 11.61 10.39 -12.69
N ASN A 213 10.60 11.20 -12.52
CA ASN A 213 9.22 10.87 -12.92
C ASN A 213 9.13 10.21 -14.30
N ARG A 214 9.76 10.79 -15.32
CA ARG A 214 9.75 10.28 -16.69
C ARG A 214 10.35 8.88 -16.85
N ASP A 215 11.32 8.52 -16.00
CA ASP A 215 12.04 7.25 -16.07
C ASP A 215 11.32 6.18 -15.21
N ALA A 216 10.60 6.61 -14.17
CA ALA A 216 9.81 5.75 -13.29
C ALA A 216 8.64 5.06 -14.01
N VAL A 217 8.22 5.57 -15.15
CA VAL A 217 7.17 4.98 -16.01
C VAL A 217 7.52 3.52 -16.39
N LEU A 218 8.81 3.21 -16.52
CA LEU A 218 9.28 1.84 -16.82
C LEU A 218 8.95 0.84 -15.69
N LEU A 219 8.74 1.33 -14.48
CA LEU A 219 8.38 0.53 -13.31
C LEU A 219 6.89 0.66 -12.94
N GLY A 220 6.08 1.26 -13.83
CA GLY A 220 4.66 1.47 -13.58
C GLY A 220 4.34 2.67 -12.69
N GLN A 221 5.34 3.48 -12.34
CA GLN A 221 5.22 4.72 -11.59
C GLN A 221 5.43 5.94 -12.50
N GLY A 222 5.30 7.15 -11.96
CA GLY A 222 5.44 8.36 -12.76
C GLY A 222 4.14 8.80 -13.44
N GLY A 223 4.24 9.79 -14.32
CA GLY A 223 3.08 10.39 -14.98
C GLY A 223 2.75 11.80 -14.46
N PRO A 224 1.70 12.44 -14.98
CA PRO A 224 1.44 13.87 -14.72
C PRO A 224 1.07 14.18 -13.27
N GLU A 225 0.48 13.23 -12.55
CA GLU A 225 0.04 13.40 -11.15
C GLU A 225 1.09 12.91 -10.14
N ALA A 226 2.13 12.21 -10.60
CA ALA A 226 3.20 11.70 -9.74
C ALA A 226 4.22 12.79 -9.40
N GLY A 227 5.01 12.56 -8.33
CA GLY A 227 6.10 13.45 -7.93
C GLY A 227 7.17 13.62 -8.99
N ASP A 228 8.05 14.59 -8.82
CA ASP A 228 9.18 14.85 -9.72
C ASP A 228 10.21 13.72 -9.69
N ILE A 229 10.33 13.06 -8.53
CA ILE A 229 11.16 11.88 -8.31
C ILE A 229 10.29 10.81 -7.64
N CYS A 230 10.40 9.57 -8.15
CA CYS A 230 9.88 8.38 -7.48
C CYS A 230 11.05 7.62 -6.86
N TYR A 231 10.87 7.10 -5.64
CA TYR A 231 11.90 6.33 -4.96
C TYR A 231 11.34 5.04 -4.37
N TRP A 232 12.21 4.07 -4.12
CA TRP A 232 11.88 2.81 -3.47
C TRP A 232 12.88 2.57 -2.35
N LEU A 233 12.38 2.14 -1.21
CA LEU A 233 13.20 1.81 -0.07
C LEU A 233 13.96 0.51 -0.29
N ALA A 234 15.04 0.33 0.44
CA ALA A 234 15.75 -0.93 0.49
C ALA A 234 14.95 -1.93 1.34
N GLU A 235 15.13 -3.21 1.04
CA GLU A 235 14.51 -4.30 1.75
C GLU A 235 14.68 -4.19 3.27
N GLY A 236 13.60 -4.36 4.00
CA GLY A 236 13.55 -4.22 5.46
C GLY A 236 13.25 -2.81 5.98
N TYR A 237 13.21 -1.80 5.10
CA TYR A 237 12.88 -0.41 5.45
C TYR A 237 11.49 0.05 5.00
N ASN A 238 10.71 -0.84 4.44
CA ASN A 238 9.35 -0.52 4.02
C ASN A 238 8.48 -0.11 5.19
N PHE A 239 7.65 0.86 4.94
CA PHE A 239 6.67 1.32 5.90
C PHE A 239 5.37 1.68 5.20
N ASP A 240 4.27 1.11 5.70
CA ASP A 240 2.94 1.35 5.15
C ASP A 240 2.90 0.97 3.65
N HIS A 241 2.66 1.90 2.76
CA HIS A 241 2.63 1.66 1.31
C HIS A 241 3.94 2.05 0.60
N ALA A 242 5.01 2.35 1.34
CA ALA A 242 6.33 2.58 0.78
C ALA A 242 6.99 1.26 0.41
N ASP A 243 6.71 0.76 -0.78
CA ASP A 243 7.17 -0.55 -1.24
C ASP A 243 8.64 -0.56 -1.62
N CYS A 244 9.29 -1.69 -1.41
CA CYS A 244 10.58 -1.95 -2.03
C CYS A 244 10.42 -2.78 -3.31
N LEU A 245 11.41 -2.69 -4.19
CA LEU A 245 11.47 -3.52 -5.39
C LEU A 245 11.84 -4.99 -5.10
N SER A 246 11.79 -5.40 -3.84
CA SER A 246 12.06 -6.77 -3.46
C SER A 246 10.95 -7.70 -3.93
N THR A 247 11.33 -8.75 -4.61
CA THR A 247 10.47 -9.90 -4.92
C THR A 247 10.59 -10.99 -3.86
N THR A 248 11.39 -10.77 -2.83
CA THR A 248 11.64 -11.74 -1.76
C THR A 248 10.50 -11.70 -0.77
N LEU A 249 9.77 -12.79 -0.68
CA LEU A 249 8.71 -12.94 0.30
C LEU A 249 9.28 -12.86 1.74
N GLY A 250 8.64 -12.08 2.58
CA GLY A 250 8.89 -12.07 4.01
C GLY A 250 9.95 -11.07 4.51
N GLU A 251 10.34 -10.08 3.72
CA GLU A 251 11.42 -9.18 4.08
C GLU A 251 11.01 -7.73 4.35
N SER A 252 9.77 -7.33 4.05
CA SER A 252 9.30 -5.95 4.11
C SER A 252 7.85 -5.84 4.57
N ASP A 253 7.40 -4.65 4.98
CA ASP A 253 6.05 -4.39 5.47
C ASP A 253 5.00 -4.70 4.39
N THR A 254 5.20 -4.23 3.18
CA THR A 254 4.42 -4.65 2.02
C THR A 254 5.27 -5.46 1.04
N SER A 255 4.64 -6.35 0.29
CA SER A 255 5.29 -7.22 -0.68
C SER A 255 4.49 -7.23 -1.99
N VAL A 256 5.20 -7.36 -3.10
CA VAL A 256 4.61 -7.45 -4.45
C VAL A 256 3.99 -8.83 -4.76
N SER A 257 3.82 -9.68 -3.76
CA SER A 257 3.27 -11.04 -3.92
C SER A 257 1.98 -11.23 -3.13
N PRO A 258 0.90 -10.48 -3.43
CA PRO A 258 -0.39 -10.64 -2.79
C PRO A 258 -1.11 -11.94 -3.18
N ILE A 259 -2.18 -12.23 -2.47
CA ILE A 259 -3.04 -13.38 -2.73
C ILE A 259 -3.91 -13.16 -3.96
N PHE A 260 -4.19 -14.24 -4.69
CA PHE A 260 -5.23 -14.33 -5.70
C PHE A 260 -5.96 -15.67 -5.61
N ILE A 261 -7.29 -15.64 -5.44
CA ILE A 261 -8.16 -16.82 -5.41
C ILE A 261 -9.32 -16.56 -6.36
N ALA A 262 -9.72 -17.59 -7.12
CA ALA A 262 -10.87 -17.54 -8.01
C ALA A 262 -11.70 -18.80 -7.85
N SER A 263 -13.04 -18.66 -7.81
CA SER A 263 -13.98 -19.77 -7.74
C SER A 263 -15.26 -19.44 -8.48
N GLY A 264 -15.87 -20.41 -9.11
CA GLY A 264 -17.17 -20.29 -9.78
C GLY A 264 -17.13 -20.61 -11.26
N ARG A 265 -18.12 -20.10 -11.99
CA ARG A 265 -18.30 -20.39 -13.41
C ARG A 265 -17.12 -19.84 -14.24
N GLY A 266 -16.63 -20.66 -15.18
CA GLY A 266 -15.53 -20.27 -16.08
C GLY A 266 -14.14 -20.38 -15.50
N VAL A 267 -14.00 -20.79 -14.23
CA VAL A 267 -12.71 -20.96 -13.56
C VAL A 267 -12.40 -22.43 -13.33
N LYS A 268 -11.14 -22.83 -13.51
CA LYS A 268 -10.67 -24.19 -13.23
C LYS A 268 -10.82 -24.54 -11.76
N GLN A 269 -11.30 -25.76 -11.48
CA GLN A 269 -11.41 -26.28 -10.14
C GLN A 269 -10.14 -27.03 -9.72
N GLY A 270 -9.74 -26.89 -8.46
CA GLY A 270 -8.58 -27.57 -7.89
C GLY A 270 -7.26 -27.24 -8.60
N PHE A 271 -7.19 -26.10 -9.25
CA PHE A 271 -6.02 -25.64 -9.98
C PHE A 271 -5.17 -24.71 -9.12
N TYR A 272 -3.87 -24.92 -9.14
CA TYR A 272 -2.88 -24.05 -8.54
C TYR A 272 -1.87 -23.61 -9.60
N THR A 273 -1.42 -22.39 -9.52
CA THR A 273 -0.39 -21.84 -10.40
C THR A 273 0.52 -20.89 -9.63
N ASP A 274 1.80 -20.93 -9.94
CA ASP A 274 2.82 -19.98 -9.52
C ASP A 274 3.17 -18.95 -10.63
N ARG A 275 2.40 -18.95 -11.73
CA ARG A 275 2.49 -17.90 -12.73
C ARG A 275 2.03 -16.57 -12.18
N ILE A 276 2.80 -15.55 -12.41
CA ILE A 276 2.49 -14.18 -12.00
C ILE A 276 1.21 -13.71 -12.72
N ILE A 277 0.27 -13.19 -11.92
CA ILE A 277 -0.90 -12.44 -12.36
C ILE A 277 -0.70 -11.02 -11.84
N ARG A 278 -0.70 -10.04 -12.73
CA ARG A 278 -0.51 -8.63 -12.36
C ARG A 278 -1.88 -7.99 -12.05
N GLN A 279 -1.91 -6.95 -11.25
CA GLN A 279 -3.15 -6.22 -10.95
C GLN A 279 -3.86 -5.73 -12.22
N ILE A 280 -3.10 -5.26 -13.21
CA ILE A 280 -3.65 -4.81 -14.50
C ILE A 280 -4.32 -5.95 -15.31
N ASP A 281 -4.11 -7.21 -14.93
CA ASP A 281 -4.70 -8.38 -15.57
C ASP A 281 -6.12 -8.68 -15.04
N PHE A 282 -6.57 -8.04 -13.96
CA PHE A 282 -7.90 -8.31 -13.38
C PHE A 282 -9.04 -7.81 -14.26
N ALA A 283 -9.00 -6.55 -14.69
CA ALA A 283 -10.05 -6.00 -15.53
C ALA A 283 -10.24 -6.79 -16.85
N PRO A 284 -9.20 -7.14 -17.61
CA PRO A 284 -9.34 -8.00 -18.78
C PRO A 284 -9.80 -9.42 -18.42
N THR A 285 -9.43 -9.99 -17.27
CA THR A 285 -9.91 -11.30 -16.82
C THR A 285 -11.41 -11.27 -16.51
N VAL A 286 -11.89 -10.26 -15.81
CA VAL A 286 -13.31 -10.04 -15.52
C VAL A 286 -14.10 -9.88 -16.83
N ALA A 287 -13.57 -9.12 -17.79
CA ALA A 287 -14.23 -8.93 -19.09
C ALA A 287 -14.40 -10.25 -19.85
N VAL A 288 -13.39 -11.13 -19.85
CA VAL A 288 -13.47 -12.46 -20.47
C VAL A 288 -14.48 -13.34 -19.75
N LEU A 289 -14.44 -13.40 -18.42
CA LEU A 289 -15.38 -14.19 -17.62
C LEU A 289 -16.83 -13.72 -17.81
N GLY A 290 -17.06 -12.42 -17.93
CA GLY A 290 -18.36 -11.81 -18.19
C GLY A 290 -18.81 -11.85 -19.66
N GLY A 291 -17.96 -12.33 -20.58
CA GLY A 291 -18.27 -12.35 -22.03
C GLY A 291 -18.43 -10.95 -22.64
N VAL A 292 -17.80 -9.93 -22.06
CA VAL A 292 -17.88 -8.55 -22.51
C VAL A 292 -16.57 -8.10 -23.14
N ARG A 293 -16.65 -7.04 -23.96
CA ARG A 293 -15.46 -6.46 -24.58
C ARG A 293 -14.56 -5.83 -23.54
N MET A 294 -13.25 -6.13 -23.61
CA MET A 294 -12.25 -5.47 -22.77
C MET A 294 -12.27 -3.94 -22.96
N PRO A 295 -12.17 -3.17 -21.87
CA PRO A 295 -11.97 -1.72 -21.97
C PRO A 295 -10.72 -1.39 -22.79
N ALA A 296 -10.82 -0.33 -23.60
CA ALA A 296 -9.72 0.08 -24.49
C ALA A 296 -8.46 0.54 -23.73
N GLN A 297 -8.63 0.93 -22.47
CA GLN A 297 -7.56 1.37 -21.57
C GLN A 297 -6.84 0.24 -20.84
N CYS A 298 -7.31 -1.02 -20.97
CA CYS A 298 -6.63 -2.16 -20.36
C CYS A 298 -5.26 -2.39 -21.00
N GLU A 299 -4.22 -2.41 -20.17
CA GLU A 299 -2.83 -2.70 -20.57
C GLU A 299 -2.43 -4.15 -20.20
N GLY A 300 -3.22 -4.81 -19.37
CA GLY A 300 -3.01 -6.19 -18.95
C GLY A 300 -3.55 -7.21 -19.95
N ALA A 301 -3.35 -8.48 -19.63
CA ALA A 301 -3.89 -9.62 -20.38
C ALA A 301 -4.78 -10.48 -19.47
N PRO A 302 -5.84 -11.11 -20.00
CA PRO A 302 -6.62 -12.06 -19.21
C PRO A 302 -5.73 -13.16 -18.61
N ALA A 303 -6.02 -13.54 -17.38
CA ALA A 303 -5.33 -14.63 -16.70
C ALA A 303 -5.79 -15.98 -17.27
N TYR A 304 -5.50 -16.28 -18.53
CA TYR A 304 -5.96 -17.47 -19.26
C TYR A 304 -5.66 -18.78 -18.55
N GLN A 305 -4.59 -18.82 -17.74
CA GLN A 305 -4.19 -20.03 -17.02
C GLN A 305 -5.24 -20.51 -16.01
N ILE A 306 -6.11 -19.61 -15.52
CA ILE A 306 -7.17 -19.95 -14.55
C ILE A 306 -8.49 -20.32 -15.23
N LEU A 307 -8.67 -20.03 -16.50
CA LEU A 307 -9.94 -20.24 -17.20
C LEU A 307 -10.20 -21.71 -17.48
N ALA A 308 -11.44 -22.15 -17.30
CA ALA A 308 -11.84 -23.55 -17.48
C ALA A 308 -11.90 -23.97 -18.97
N GLU A 309 -12.19 -23.01 -19.87
CA GLU A 309 -12.29 -23.22 -21.31
C GLU A 309 -11.15 -22.47 -22.04
N GLU A 310 -10.77 -22.96 -23.21
CA GLU A 310 -9.89 -22.23 -24.12
C GLU A 310 -10.72 -21.15 -24.83
N TYR A 311 -10.25 -19.89 -24.76
CA TYR A 311 -10.88 -18.74 -25.40
C TYR A 311 -10.09 -18.29 -26.62
#